data_5a909ac0f3d53c20ddddf7ada6e9484c
#
_entry.id   5a909ac0f3d53c20ddddf7ada6e9484c
#
_cell.length_a   1.000
_cell.length_b   1.000
_cell.length_c   1.000
_cell.angle_alpha   90.00
_cell.angle_beta   90.00
_cell.angle_gamma   90.00
#
_symmetry.space_group_name_H-M   'P 1'
#
loop_
_entity.id
_entity.type
_entity.pdbx_description
1 polymer ?
#
loop_
_entity_poly.entity_id
_entity_poly.type
_entity_poly.pdbx_seq_one_letter_code
_entity_poly.pdbx_strand_id
1 'polypeptide(L)'
;VSDGNVHCSLEHIKAVIAGAKHEGIKEVYVHALLDGRDVPPQSALTYLKDLESFMSDINCGKIATVSGRYYGMDRDNRWDREELAYNAIVNGVGNKANSACDAVTQSYTDGVNDEFVVPTVIDPNGMISDGDAVIFCNFRPDRARELTKALTVPDFEGFKREPISIFMATMTKYEDGLPVHIVYEKDTLHHTLGEVLTDGGYRQLRIAETEKYAHVTYFFNGGNEVPFEGEDRILVPSPAVATYDLQPEMSAPEVTDKVVDAIHSGQYDMIILNYANPDMVGHTGDFKAAVKAIQTVDAGLERIAKAILEVGGQLLVTADHGNAEQMVNHETGKPHTAHTTNVVPLILVGAQNIHKQLKSGKLCDIAPTMLALAHIDKPSDMTGESLLID
;
A
#
# COMPACT_ATOMS: atom_id res chain seq x y z
N VAL A 1 2.32 -4.54 -16.37
CA VAL A 1 3.75 -4.65 -16.76
C VAL A 1 4.37 -3.28 -16.67
N SER A 2 5.07 -2.98 -15.58
CA SER A 2 5.83 -1.73 -15.34
C SER A 2 6.83 -1.92 -14.19
N ASP A 3 7.69 -0.93 -13.96
CA ASP A 3 8.58 -0.83 -12.81
C ASP A 3 7.98 -0.01 -11.64
N GLY A 4 6.72 0.40 -11.75
CA GLY A 4 6.02 1.20 -10.74
C GLY A 4 5.83 0.49 -9.41
N ASN A 5 5.87 -0.85 -9.38
CA ASN A 5 5.76 -1.68 -8.18
C ASN A 5 4.54 -1.38 -7.28
N VAL A 6 3.44 -0.89 -7.87
CA VAL A 6 2.20 -0.60 -7.15
C VAL A 6 1.26 -1.80 -7.16
N HIS A 7 1.05 -2.42 -8.31
CA HIS A 7 0.17 -3.57 -8.48
C HIS A 7 0.93 -4.88 -8.71
N CYS A 8 2.07 -4.79 -9.42
CA CYS A 8 2.90 -5.91 -9.82
C CYS A 8 4.35 -5.42 -9.95
N SER A 9 5.30 -6.33 -9.95
CA SER A 9 6.71 -6.06 -10.27
C SER A 9 7.10 -6.78 -11.55
N LEU A 10 7.76 -6.08 -12.49
CA LEU A 10 8.29 -6.68 -13.70
C LEU A 10 9.32 -7.78 -13.38
N GLU A 11 10.12 -7.59 -12.35
CA GLU A 11 11.10 -8.59 -11.90
C GLU A 11 10.42 -9.87 -11.36
N HIS A 12 9.26 -9.73 -10.70
CA HIS A 12 8.48 -10.91 -10.29
C HIS A 12 7.92 -11.67 -11.50
N ILE A 13 7.46 -10.98 -12.54
CA ILE A 13 7.00 -11.62 -13.79
C ILE A 13 8.15 -12.40 -14.41
N LYS A 14 9.34 -11.80 -14.55
CA LYS A 14 10.54 -12.47 -15.06
C LYS A 14 10.91 -13.69 -14.22
N ALA A 15 10.86 -13.58 -12.89
CA ALA A 15 11.16 -14.68 -11.97
C ALA A 15 10.17 -15.86 -12.15
N VAL A 16 8.87 -15.59 -12.33
CA VAL A 16 7.86 -16.63 -12.61
C VAL A 16 8.15 -17.33 -13.93
N ILE A 17 8.47 -16.60 -15.00
CA ILE A 17 8.81 -17.18 -16.30
C ILE A 17 10.10 -18.03 -16.20
N ALA A 18 11.13 -17.54 -15.49
CA ALA A 18 12.35 -18.29 -15.25
C ALA A 18 12.09 -19.58 -14.43
N GLY A 19 11.23 -19.50 -13.42
CA GLY A 19 10.78 -20.65 -12.65
C GLY A 19 10.06 -21.69 -13.51
N ALA A 20 9.12 -21.25 -14.35
CA ALA A 20 8.42 -22.14 -15.28
C ALA A 20 9.41 -22.86 -16.22
N LYS A 21 10.40 -22.15 -16.78
CA LYS A 21 11.47 -22.77 -17.55
C LYS A 21 12.26 -23.78 -16.74
N HIS A 22 12.64 -23.45 -15.52
CA HIS A 22 13.41 -24.36 -14.63
C HIS A 22 12.65 -25.67 -14.38
N GLU A 23 11.34 -25.59 -14.21
CA GLU A 23 10.45 -26.74 -14.04
C GLU A 23 10.15 -27.47 -15.37
N GLY A 24 10.72 -27.04 -16.48
CA GLY A 24 10.60 -27.71 -17.78
C GLY A 24 9.30 -27.39 -18.55
N ILE A 25 8.56 -26.37 -18.15
CA ILE A 25 7.39 -25.90 -18.89
C ILE A 25 7.84 -25.33 -20.24
N LYS A 26 7.26 -25.84 -21.32
CA LYS A 26 7.69 -25.49 -22.69
C LYS A 26 6.92 -24.31 -23.27
N GLU A 27 5.65 -24.20 -22.94
CA GLU A 27 4.74 -23.18 -23.48
C GLU A 27 4.34 -22.24 -22.35
N VAL A 28 4.88 -21.05 -22.39
CA VAL A 28 4.59 -19.96 -21.44
C VAL A 28 4.14 -18.75 -22.24
N TYR A 29 2.96 -18.25 -21.92
CA TYR A 29 2.38 -17.07 -22.54
C TYR A 29 2.13 -15.97 -21.52
N VAL A 30 2.35 -14.73 -21.91
CA VAL A 30 2.13 -13.56 -21.10
C VAL A 30 0.97 -12.74 -21.65
N HIS A 31 -0.04 -12.49 -20.84
CA HIS A 31 -1.09 -11.51 -21.11
C HIS A 31 -0.69 -10.22 -20.40
N ALA A 32 -0.13 -9.28 -21.17
CA ALA A 32 0.47 -8.07 -20.63
C ALA A 32 -0.58 -6.99 -20.36
N LEU A 33 -0.81 -6.65 -19.09
CA LEU A 33 -1.62 -5.51 -18.68
C LEU A 33 -0.69 -4.31 -18.44
N LEU A 34 -0.89 -3.23 -19.22
CA LEU A 34 -0.06 -2.03 -19.19
C LEU A 34 -0.52 -1.07 -18.09
N ASP A 35 0.39 -0.21 -17.64
CA ASP A 35 0.16 0.72 -16.54
C ASP A 35 -0.17 2.13 -17.03
N GLY A 36 0.81 3.00 -17.23
CA GLY A 36 0.65 4.38 -17.68
C GLY A 36 -0.03 5.33 -16.68
N ARG A 37 -0.25 4.87 -15.45
CA ARG A 37 -0.85 5.66 -14.35
C ARG A 37 0.08 5.78 -13.15
N ASP A 38 0.69 4.69 -12.73
CA ASP A 38 1.68 4.67 -11.65
C ASP A 38 3.11 4.87 -12.18
N VAL A 39 3.24 4.94 -13.52
CA VAL A 39 4.45 5.27 -14.29
C VAL A 39 4.06 6.27 -15.40
N PRO A 40 5.04 6.89 -16.11
CA PRO A 40 4.72 7.83 -17.17
C PRO A 40 3.75 7.26 -18.23
N PRO A 41 2.81 8.07 -18.74
CA PRO A 41 1.70 7.61 -19.58
C PRO A 41 2.09 6.91 -20.89
N GLN A 42 3.34 7.10 -21.37
CA GLN A 42 3.89 6.48 -22.58
C GLN A 42 5.26 5.86 -22.24
N SER A 43 5.28 4.81 -21.45
CA SER A 43 6.49 4.12 -21.01
C SER A 43 6.49 2.61 -21.32
N ALA A 44 5.35 2.06 -21.73
CA ALA A 44 5.16 0.62 -21.93
C ALA A 44 6.16 -0.01 -22.90
N LEU A 45 6.58 0.70 -23.96
CA LEU A 45 7.56 0.18 -24.91
C LEU A 45 8.89 -0.21 -24.27
N THR A 46 9.33 0.50 -23.23
CA THR A 46 10.54 0.18 -22.51
C THR A 46 10.40 -1.16 -21.76
N TYR A 47 9.30 -1.33 -21.05
CA TYR A 47 9.04 -2.53 -20.27
C TYR A 47 8.76 -3.75 -21.11
N LEU A 48 8.03 -3.58 -22.22
CA LEU A 48 7.74 -4.68 -23.16
C LEU A 48 9.02 -5.18 -23.84
N LYS A 49 9.89 -4.27 -24.30
CA LYS A 49 11.20 -4.65 -24.90
C LYS A 49 12.09 -5.37 -23.90
N ASP A 50 12.12 -4.91 -22.66
CA ASP A 50 12.89 -5.55 -21.59
C ASP A 50 12.36 -6.96 -21.30
N LEU A 51 11.04 -7.14 -21.22
CA LEU A 51 10.41 -8.43 -21.01
C LEU A 51 10.63 -9.37 -22.21
N GLU A 52 10.46 -8.89 -23.44
CA GLU A 52 10.70 -9.68 -24.67
C GLU A 52 12.18 -10.10 -24.79
N SER A 53 13.12 -9.18 -24.49
CA SER A 53 14.56 -9.50 -24.45
C SER A 53 14.85 -10.60 -23.43
N PHE A 54 14.35 -10.45 -22.20
CA PHE A 54 14.51 -11.46 -21.16
C PHE A 54 13.97 -12.85 -21.60
N MET A 55 12.75 -12.89 -22.13
CA MET A 55 12.15 -14.15 -22.59
C MET A 55 12.95 -14.78 -23.75
N SER A 56 13.50 -13.96 -24.65
CA SER A 56 14.37 -14.39 -25.72
C SER A 56 15.69 -14.96 -25.18
N ASP A 57 16.34 -14.27 -24.26
CA ASP A 57 17.64 -14.69 -23.67
C ASP A 57 17.52 -16.03 -22.95
N ILE A 58 16.42 -16.24 -22.24
CA ILE A 58 16.16 -17.54 -21.59
C ILE A 58 15.48 -18.57 -22.50
N ASN A 59 15.14 -18.21 -23.74
CA ASN A 59 14.38 -19.06 -24.68
C ASN A 59 13.11 -19.65 -24.05
N CYS A 60 12.32 -18.82 -23.39
CA CYS A 60 11.07 -19.21 -22.72
C CYS A 60 10.13 -18.02 -22.60
N GLY A 61 8.88 -18.19 -23.01
CA GLY A 61 7.82 -17.20 -22.92
C GLY A 61 7.60 -16.43 -24.21
N LYS A 62 6.35 -15.99 -24.40
CA LYS A 62 5.90 -15.09 -25.49
C LYS A 62 4.76 -14.23 -24.97
N ILE A 63 4.63 -13.02 -25.50
CA ILE A 63 3.45 -12.20 -25.22
C ILE A 63 2.31 -12.66 -26.14
N ALA A 64 1.19 -13.07 -25.54
CA ALA A 64 -0.02 -13.49 -26.24
C ALA A 64 -1.00 -12.37 -26.47
N THR A 65 -1.18 -11.50 -25.50
CA THR A 65 -2.04 -10.30 -25.60
C THR A 65 -1.42 -9.11 -24.91
N VAL A 66 -1.81 -7.92 -25.32
CA VAL A 66 -1.48 -6.66 -24.63
C VAL A 66 -2.76 -5.82 -24.49
N SER A 67 -2.98 -5.23 -23.32
CA SER A 67 -4.06 -4.28 -23.08
C SER A 67 -3.70 -3.28 -21.98
N GLY A 68 -4.31 -2.09 -22.03
CA GLY A 68 -4.20 -1.11 -20.96
C GLY A 68 -4.96 -1.54 -19.70
N ARG A 69 -4.51 -1.08 -18.56
CA ARG A 69 -5.15 -1.37 -17.24
C ARG A 69 -6.60 -0.89 -17.15
N TYR A 70 -7.01 0.05 -17.98
CA TYR A 70 -8.38 0.52 -18.08
C TYR A 70 -9.37 -0.60 -18.39
N TYR A 71 -8.92 -1.64 -19.11
CA TYR A 71 -9.73 -2.79 -19.52
C TYR A 71 -9.58 -3.97 -18.55
N GLY A 72 -8.38 -4.48 -18.36
CA GLY A 72 -8.15 -5.72 -17.60
C GLY A 72 -7.78 -5.50 -16.14
N MET A 73 -7.91 -4.30 -15.61
CA MET A 73 -7.66 -3.95 -14.23
C MET A 73 -8.69 -2.93 -13.72
N ASP A 74 -9.96 -3.08 -14.08
CA ASP A 74 -11.04 -2.31 -13.47
C ASP A 74 -11.23 -2.69 -12.00
N ARG A 75 -11.91 -1.86 -11.23
CA ARG A 75 -12.27 -2.12 -9.83
C ARG A 75 -13.64 -1.58 -9.43
N ASP A 76 -14.37 -1.05 -10.42
CA ASP A 76 -15.62 -0.34 -10.23
C ASP A 76 -16.81 -1.10 -10.87
N ASN A 77 -16.61 -2.43 -11.13
CA ASN A 77 -17.58 -3.33 -11.78
C ASN A 77 -18.02 -2.84 -13.16
N ARG A 78 -17.10 -2.24 -13.90
CA ARG A 78 -17.31 -1.85 -15.30
C ARG A 78 -17.07 -3.05 -16.21
N TRP A 79 -17.99 -4.00 -16.12
CA TRP A 79 -17.90 -5.28 -16.84
C TRP A 79 -17.80 -5.13 -18.35
N ASP A 80 -18.33 -4.03 -18.92
CA ASP A 80 -18.17 -3.64 -20.32
C ASP A 80 -16.69 -3.48 -20.74
N ARG A 81 -15.80 -3.11 -19.82
CA ARG A 81 -14.36 -2.99 -20.06
C ARG A 81 -13.65 -4.33 -19.85
N GLU A 82 -13.92 -4.98 -18.74
CA GLU A 82 -13.33 -6.29 -18.41
C GLU A 82 -13.68 -7.35 -19.46
N GLU A 83 -14.88 -7.32 -20.02
CA GLU A 83 -15.29 -8.23 -21.10
C GLU A 83 -14.38 -8.13 -22.32
N LEU A 84 -13.91 -6.93 -22.67
CA LEU A 84 -12.99 -6.75 -23.79
C LEU A 84 -11.63 -7.38 -23.52
N ALA A 85 -11.10 -7.23 -22.32
CA ALA A 85 -9.85 -7.85 -21.92
C ALA A 85 -9.99 -9.38 -21.82
N TYR A 86 -11.06 -9.86 -21.19
CA TYR A 86 -11.38 -11.29 -21.12
C TYR A 86 -11.48 -11.92 -22.53
N ASN A 87 -12.20 -11.28 -23.43
CA ASN A 87 -12.38 -11.78 -24.79
C ASN A 87 -11.05 -11.86 -25.56
N ALA A 88 -10.14 -10.92 -25.35
CA ALA A 88 -8.80 -11.00 -25.93
C ALA A 88 -7.99 -12.16 -25.37
N ILE A 89 -8.06 -12.38 -24.05
CA ILE A 89 -7.27 -13.36 -23.29
C ILE A 89 -7.78 -14.79 -23.51
N VAL A 90 -9.10 -14.98 -23.56
CA VAL A 90 -9.72 -16.32 -23.63
C VAL A 90 -10.19 -16.65 -25.04
N ASN A 91 -10.91 -15.72 -25.68
CA ASN A 91 -11.56 -16.00 -26.97
C ASN A 91 -10.72 -15.56 -28.18
N GLY A 92 -9.56 -14.92 -27.99
CA GLY A 92 -8.74 -14.40 -29.08
C GLY A 92 -9.44 -13.30 -29.89
N VAL A 93 -10.40 -12.61 -29.27
CA VAL A 93 -11.22 -11.56 -29.88
C VAL A 93 -10.75 -10.20 -29.40
N GLY A 94 -10.24 -9.40 -30.31
CA GLY A 94 -9.69 -8.06 -30.07
C GLY A 94 -8.98 -7.53 -31.29
N ASN A 95 -8.30 -6.40 -31.16
CA ASN A 95 -7.38 -5.94 -32.18
C ASN A 95 -6.29 -6.99 -32.44
N LYS A 96 -5.58 -6.88 -33.54
CA LYS A 96 -4.46 -7.77 -33.88
C LYS A 96 -3.24 -6.96 -34.26
N ALA A 97 -2.08 -7.41 -33.81
CA ALA A 97 -0.78 -6.86 -34.16
C ALA A 97 0.27 -7.97 -34.28
N ASN A 98 1.38 -7.68 -34.93
CA ASN A 98 2.47 -8.67 -35.10
C ASN A 98 3.34 -8.77 -33.84
N SER A 99 3.40 -7.73 -33.01
CA SER A 99 4.10 -7.70 -31.73
C SER A 99 3.38 -6.78 -30.72
N ALA A 100 3.67 -6.96 -29.43
CA ALA A 100 3.17 -6.07 -28.39
C ALA A 100 3.68 -4.63 -28.59
N CYS A 101 4.93 -4.48 -29.01
CA CYS A 101 5.52 -3.18 -29.33
C CYS A 101 4.83 -2.49 -30.52
N ASP A 102 4.43 -3.24 -31.57
CA ASP A 102 3.69 -2.68 -32.69
C ASP A 102 2.31 -2.17 -32.25
N ALA A 103 1.59 -2.95 -31.44
CA ALA A 103 0.30 -2.57 -30.89
C ALA A 103 0.37 -1.25 -30.11
N VAL A 104 1.36 -1.12 -29.22
CA VAL A 104 1.56 0.09 -28.40
C VAL A 104 2.02 1.26 -29.26
N THR A 105 2.90 1.05 -30.22
CA THR A 105 3.36 2.10 -31.15
C THR A 105 2.20 2.66 -31.97
N GLN A 106 1.32 1.78 -32.43
CA GLN A 106 0.09 2.22 -33.17
C GLN A 106 -0.81 3.02 -32.22
N SER A 107 -1.02 2.55 -30.98
CA SER A 107 -1.81 3.25 -29.98
C SER A 107 -1.29 4.68 -29.72
N TYR A 108 0.03 4.84 -29.60
CA TYR A 108 0.64 6.17 -29.43
C TYR A 108 0.45 7.07 -30.66
N THR A 109 0.50 6.47 -31.87
CA THR A 109 0.24 7.21 -33.12
C THR A 109 -1.20 7.72 -33.16
N ASP A 110 -2.14 6.95 -32.61
CA ASP A 110 -3.55 7.31 -32.50
C ASP A 110 -3.85 8.22 -31.28
N GLY A 111 -2.81 8.66 -30.55
CA GLY A 111 -2.93 9.56 -29.39
C GLY A 111 -3.41 8.88 -28.11
N VAL A 112 -3.35 7.55 -28.04
CA VAL A 112 -3.82 6.75 -26.91
C VAL A 112 -2.62 6.30 -26.08
N ASN A 113 -2.65 6.58 -24.76
CA ASN A 113 -1.61 6.22 -23.81
C ASN A 113 -1.74 4.77 -23.30
N ASP A 114 -0.72 4.30 -22.60
CA ASP A 114 -0.60 2.94 -22.06
C ASP A 114 -1.85 2.46 -21.33
N GLU A 115 -2.40 3.30 -20.44
CA GLU A 115 -3.58 2.99 -19.64
C GLU A 115 -4.77 2.55 -20.48
N PHE A 116 -4.91 3.09 -21.71
CA PHE A 116 -6.07 2.95 -22.58
C PHE A 116 -5.81 2.12 -23.83
N VAL A 117 -4.68 1.43 -23.93
CA VAL A 117 -4.39 0.53 -25.06
C VAL A 117 -5.49 -0.53 -25.16
N VAL A 118 -6.17 -0.54 -26.30
CA VAL A 118 -7.28 -1.47 -26.54
C VAL A 118 -6.77 -2.90 -26.57
N PRO A 119 -7.49 -3.87 -25.95
CA PRO A 119 -7.08 -5.27 -25.93
C PRO A 119 -6.73 -5.80 -27.32
N THR A 120 -5.49 -6.26 -27.48
CA THR A 120 -4.89 -6.66 -28.76
C THR A 120 -4.27 -8.05 -28.63
N VAL A 121 -4.63 -8.94 -29.55
CA VAL A 121 -4.09 -10.30 -29.66
C VAL A 121 -2.81 -10.26 -30.49
N ILE A 122 -1.74 -10.86 -29.95
CA ILE A 122 -0.42 -10.96 -30.58
C ILE A 122 -0.15 -12.38 -31.04
N ASP A 123 -0.27 -13.37 -30.14
CA ASP A 123 -0.11 -14.78 -30.49
C ASP A 123 -1.40 -15.55 -30.13
N PRO A 124 -2.19 -15.99 -31.15
CA PRO A 124 -3.44 -16.70 -30.89
C PRO A 124 -3.27 -18.10 -30.29
N ASN A 125 -2.05 -18.63 -30.23
CA ASN A 125 -1.79 -19.91 -29.58
C ASN A 125 -1.75 -19.80 -28.03
N GLY A 126 -1.65 -18.60 -27.52
CA GLY A 126 -1.57 -18.35 -26.08
C GLY A 126 -2.90 -18.01 -25.41
N MET A 127 -4.04 -18.30 -26.05
CA MET A 127 -5.36 -18.09 -25.43
C MET A 127 -5.59 -19.08 -24.30
N ILE A 128 -6.13 -18.59 -23.18
CA ILE A 128 -6.43 -19.44 -22.03
C ILE A 128 -7.55 -20.41 -22.37
N SER A 129 -7.34 -21.69 -22.09
CA SER A 129 -8.26 -22.79 -22.38
C SER A 129 -8.35 -23.78 -21.23
N ASP A 130 -9.29 -24.73 -21.32
CA ASP A 130 -9.45 -25.78 -20.35
C ASP A 130 -8.14 -26.57 -20.10
N GLY A 131 -7.80 -26.75 -18.84
CA GLY A 131 -6.62 -27.46 -18.41
C GLY A 131 -5.35 -26.62 -18.27
N ASP A 132 -5.40 -25.34 -18.63
CA ASP A 132 -4.27 -24.44 -18.47
C ASP A 132 -4.03 -24.04 -17.01
N ALA A 133 -2.77 -23.73 -16.72
CA ALA A 133 -2.36 -23.10 -15.47
C ALA A 133 -2.13 -21.60 -15.71
N VAL A 134 -2.75 -20.79 -14.88
CA VAL A 134 -2.68 -19.33 -14.94
C VAL A 134 -2.12 -18.76 -13.64
N ILE A 135 -1.13 -17.89 -13.72
CA ILE A 135 -0.58 -17.16 -12.58
C ILE A 135 -0.85 -15.68 -12.78
N PHE A 136 -1.64 -15.08 -11.87
CA PHE A 136 -1.86 -13.65 -11.87
C PHE A 136 -0.79 -12.98 -11.00
N CYS A 137 0.18 -12.32 -11.62
CA CYS A 137 1.36 -11.78 -10.95
C CYS A 137 1.12 -10.52 -10.11
N ASN A 138 -0.11 -10.01 -10.06
CA ASN A 138 -0.44 -8.85 -9.21
C ASN A 138 -0.43 -9.25 -7.73
N PHE A 139 0.27 -8.48 -6.90
CA PHE A 139 0.27 -8.65 -5.45
C PHE A 139 -0.72 -7.72 -4.75
N ARG A 140 -1.18 -6.64 -5.41
CA ARG A 140 -2.25 -5.78 -4.92
C ARG A 140 -3.60 -6.24 -5.46
N PRO A 141 -4.59 -6.52 -4.58
CA PRO A 141 -5.81 -7.24 -4.93
C PRO A 141 -6.87 -6.42 -5.66
N ASP A 142 -6.97 -5.12 -5.37
CA ASP A 142 -8.13 -4.28 -5.71
C ASP A 142 -8.50 -4.27 -7.20
N ARG A 143 -7.50 -4.31 -8.10
CA ARG A 143 -7.69 -4.29 -9.55
C ARG A 143 -7.48 -5.65 -10.25
N ALA A 144 -7.26 -6.70 -9.49
CA ALA A 144 -7.11 -8.04 -10.04
C ALA A 144 -8.35 -8.94 -9.79
N ARG A 145 -9.26 -8.48 -8.93
CA ARG A 145 -10.46 -9.25 -8.52
C ARG A 145 -11.38 -9.54 -9.69
N GLU A 146 -11.71 -8.53 -10.49
CA GLU A 146 -12.75 -8.62 -11.50
C GLU A 146 -12.37 -9.60 -12.60
N LEU A 147 -11.17 -9.48 -13.16
CA LEU A 147 -10.68 -10.44 -14.15
C LEU A 147 -10.53 -11.85 -13.57
N THR A 148 -10.09 -11.97 -12.31
CA THR A 148 -10.03 -13.27 -11.63
C THR A 148 -11.41 -13.89 -11.49
N LYS A 149 -12.43 -13.11 -11.07
CA LYS A 149 -13.82 -13.58 -11.02
C LYS A 149 -14.31 -14.06 -12.40
N ALA A 150 -14.04 -13.26 -13.42
CA ALA A 150 -14.43 -13.60 -14.77
C ALA A 150 -13.76 -14.89 -15.27
N LEU A 151 -12.54 -15.19 -14.86
CA LEU A 151 -11.84 -16.41 -15.23
C LEU A 151 -12.26 -17.63 -14.43
N THR A 152 -12.64 -17.49 -13.15
CA THR A 152 -12.69 -18.62 -12.22
C THR A 152 -14.05 -18.91 -11.60
N VAL A 153 -14.92 -17.90 -11.42
CA VAL A 153 -16.21 -18.10 -10.72
C VAL A 153 -17.21 -18.79 -11.65
N PRO A 154 -17.73 -19.97 -11.32
CA PRO A 154 -18.67 -20.68 -12.21
C PRO A 154 -19.92 -19.87 -12.54
N ASP A 155 -20.57 -19.31 -11.52
CA ASP A 155 -21.81 -18.54 -11.62
C ASP A 155 -21.54 -17.04 -11.78
N PHE A 156 -20.56 -16.69 -12.64
CA PHE A 156 -20.22 -15.30 -12.89
C PHE A 156 -21.30 -14.60 -13.71
N GLU A 157 -21.74 -13.43 -13.25
CA GLU A 157 -22.87 -12.68 -13.84
C GLU A 157 -22.45 -11.35 -14.50
N GLY A 158 -21.19 -10.97 -14.48
CA GLY A 158 -20.73 -9.67 -15.00
C GLY A 158 -20.95 -9.50 -16.52
N PHE A 159 -20.72 -10.54 -17.30
CA PHE A 159 -20.99 -10.64 -18.74
C PHE A 159 -21.17 -12.10 -19.16
N LYS A 160 -21.71 -12.32 -20.36
CA LYS A 160 -21.94 -13.68 -20.86
C LYS A 160 -20.65 -14.33 -21.32
N ARG A 161 -20.30 -15.48 -20.75
CA ARG A 161 -19.15 -16.29 -21.16
C ARG A 161 -19.44 -17.78 -21.00
N GLU A 162 -18.64 -18.61 -21.67
CA GLU A 162 -18.57 -20.03 -21.35
C GLU A 162 -17.58 -20.24 -20.19
N PRO A 163 -17.95 -21.02 -19.16
CA PRO A 163 -17.02 -21.34 -18.10
C PRO A 163 -15.79 -22.10 -18.62
N ILE A 164 -14.63 -21.79 -18.10
CA ILE A 164 -13.37 -22.51 -18.39
C ILE A 164 -12.85 -23.16 -17.12
N SER A 165 -12.22 -24.32 -17.25
CA SER A 165 -11.63 -25.04 -16.14
C SER A 165 -10.11 -24.91 -16.14
N ILE A 166 -9.59 -24.02 -15.32
CA ILE A 166 -8.16 -23.67 -15.22
C ILE A 166 -7.64 -23.90 -13.81
N PHE A 167 -6.34 -24.13 -13.70
CA PHE A 167 -5.63 -23.98 -12.42
C PHE A 167 -5.21 -22.53 -12.27
N MET A 168 -5.87 -21.78 -11.40
CA MET A 168 -5.56 -20.36 -11.18
C MET A 168 -4.79 -20.15 -9.89
N ALA A 169 -3.62 -19.54 -9.99
CA ALA A 169 -2.84 -19.06 -8.85
C ALA A 169 -2.78 -17.52 -8.84
N THR A 170 -2.94 -16.93 -7.65
CA THR A 170 -2.80 -15.49 -7.43
C THR A 170 -1.68 -15.23 -6.45
N MET A 171 -0.91 -14.16 -6.65
CA MET A 171 0.23 -13.85 -5.77
C MET A 171 -0.20 -13.64 -4.33
N THR A 172 -1.34 -12.99 -4.12
CA THR A 172 -1.92 -12.74 -2.79
C THR A 172 -3.41 -13.08 -2.82
N LYS A 173 -4.05 -13.09 -1.65
CA LYS A 173 -5.50 -13.24 -1.53
C LYS A 173 -6.19 -12.00 -2.07
N TYR A 174 -7.00 -12.16 -3.13
CA TYR A 174 -7.73 -11.05 -3.74
C TYR A 174 -9.11 -10.82 -3.11
N GLU A 175 -9.80 -11.91 -2.77
CA GLU A 175 -11.11 -11.88 -2.10
C GLU A 175 -11.37 -13.24 -1.44
N ASP A 176 -12.21 -13.24 -0.39
CA ASP A 176 -12.63 -14.50 0.25
C ASP A 176 -13.55 -15.31 -0.67
N GLY A 177 -13.32 -16.61 -0.70
CA GLY A 177 -14.15 -17.56 -1.46
C GLY A 177 -13.85 -17.64 -2.95
N LEU A 178 -12.87 -16.91 -3.48
CA LEU A 178 -12.43 -17.13 -4.87
C LEU A 178 -11.82 -18.53 -5.03
N PRO A 179 -12.15 -19.29 -6.08
CA PRO A 179 -11.62 -20.63 -6.32
C PRO A 179 -10.22 -20.54 -6.95
N VAL A 180 -9.25 -20.05 -6.20
CA VAL A 180 -7.86 -19.83 -6.63
C VAL A 180 -6.88 -20.37 -5.60
N HIS A 181 -5.66 -20.64 -6.04
CA HIS A 181 -4.54 -20.97 -5.16
C HIS A 181 -3.76 -19.69 -4.82
N ILE A 182 -3.57 -19.40 -3.54
CA ILE A 182 -2.83 -18.22 -3.08
C ILE A 182 -1.37 -18.63 -2.90
N VAL A 183 -0.47 -17.91 -3.59
CA VAL A 183 0.99 -18.19 -3.51
C VAL A 183 1.55 -17.68 -2.19
N TYR A 184 1.19 -16.45 -1.82
CA TYR A 184 1.61 -15.83 -0.57
C TYR A 184 0.36 -15.47 0.23
N GLU A 185 0.06 -16.26 1.23
CA GLU A 185 -0.93 -15.88 2.22
C GLU A 185 -0.42 -14.68 3.01
N LYS A 186 -1.34 -13.82 3.43
CA LYS A 186 -0.98 -12.72 4.33
C LYS A 186 -0.58 -13.34 5.66
N ASP A 187 0.66 -13.13 6.06
CA ASP A 187 1.09 -13.49 7.41
C ASP A 187 0.18 -12.80 8.42
N THR A 188 -0.47 -13.58 9.24
CA THR A 188 -1.18 -13.04 10.40
C THR A 188 -0.11 -12.60 11.39
N LEU A 189 0.01 -11.30 11.58
CA LEU A 189 0.89 -10.77 12.61
C LEU A 189 0.27 -11.09 13.97
N HIS A 190 1.05 -11.73 14.81
CA HIS A 190 0.71 -12.00 16.21
C HIS A 190 1.56 -11.14 17.12
N HIS A 191 1.07 -10.95 18.35
CA HIS A 191 1.73 -10.15 19.38
C HIS A 191 2.09 -8.74 18.89
N THR A 192 1.18 -8.12 18.11
CA THR A 192 1.27 -6.68 17.85
C THR A 192 1.20 -5.92 19.16
N LEU A 193 1.63 -4.66 19.19
CA LEU A 193 1.55 -3.87 20.43
C LEU A 193 0.14 -3.87 21.02
N GLY A 194 -0.90 -3.79 20.16
CA GLY A 194 -2.30 -3.84 20.59
C GLY A 194 -2.67 -5.15 21.29
N GLU A 195 -2.26 -6.29 20.73
CA GLU A 195 -2.49 -7.61 21.33
C GLU A 195 -1.77 -7.77 22.67
N VAL A 196 -0.49 -7.38 22.74
CA VAL A 196 0.30 -7.44 23.97
C VAL A 196 -0.35 -6.65 25.10
N LEU A 197 -0.88 -5.47 24.79
CA LEU A 197 -1.60 -4.64 25.78
C LEU A 197 -2.90 -5.31 26.22
N THR A 198 -3.66 -5.86 25.30
CA THR A 198 -4.91 -6.58 25.56
C THR A 198 -4.68 -7.81 26.43
N ASP A 199 -3.69 -8.64 26.08
CA ASP A 199 -3.33 -9.84 26.84
C ASP A 199 -2.85 -9.51 28.26
N GLY A 200 -2.22 -8.33 28.43
CA GLY A 200 -1.85 -7.79 29.74
C GLY A 200 -3.00 -7.14 30.51
N GLY A 201 -4.20 -7.03 29.93
CA GLY A 201 -5.35 -6.36 30.54
C GLY A 201 -5.25 -4.83 30.57
N TYR A 202 -4.35 -4.24 29.77
CA TYR A 202 -4.16 -2.80 29.69
C TYR A 202 -5.20 -2.16 28.78
N ARG A 203 -5.61 -0.93 29.13
CA ARG A 203 -6.51 -0.13 28.30
C ARG A 203 -5.72 0.78 27.37
N GLN A 204 -6.12 0.83 26.11
CA GLN A 204 -5.44 1.57 25.09
C GLN A 204 -6.40 2.47 24.29
N LEU A 205 -5.94 3.65 23.87
CA LEU A 205 -6.64 4.56 23.00
C LEU A 205 -5.91 4.73 21.67
N ARG A 206 -6.66 4.66 20.56
CA ARG A 206 -6.23 5.04 19.22
C ARG A 206 -6.95 6.32 18.83
N ILE A 207 -6.21 7.36 18.45
CA ILE A 207 -6.81 8.62 18.07
C ILE A 207 -6.09 9.26 16.88
N ALA A 208 -6.85 9.68 15.90
CA ALA A 208 -6.39 10.51 14.78
C ALA A 208 -7.58 11.21 14.11
N GLU A 209 -7.28 12.16 13.24
CA GLU A 209 -8.26 12.63 12.28
C GLU A 209 -8.39 11.68 11.08
N THR A 210 -9.43 11.86 10.24
CA THR A 210 -9.83 10.92 9.17
C THR A 210 -8.65 10.44 8.32
N GLU A 211 -7.75 11.32 7.89
CA GLU A 211 -6.65 11.01 6.98
C GLU A 211 -5.62 10.03 7.57
N LYS A 212 -5.49 9.99 8.89
CA LYS A 212 -4.54 9.12 9.59
C LYS A 212 -5.20 8.10 10.54
N TYR A 213 -6.53 8.00 10.52
CA TYR A 213 -7.24 7.08 11.39
C TYR A 213 -6.89 5.61 11.11
N ALA A 214 -6.84 5.22 9.85
CA ALA A 214 -6.45 3.86 9.47
C ALA A 214 -5.01 3.52 9.89
N HIS A 215 -4.12 4.52 9.96
CA HIS A 215 -2.71 4.32 10.34
C HIS A 215 -2.56 3.95 11.83
N VAL A 216 -3.40 4.50 12.71
CA VAL A 216 -3.38 4.17 14.15
C VAL A 216 -4.32 3.03 14.52
N THR A 217 -5.16 2.53 13.60
CA THR A 217 -6.12 1.44 13.83
C THR A 217 -5.78 0.22 12.97
N TYR A 218 -6.31 0.13 11.77
CA TYR A 218 -6.18 -1.01 10.87
C TYR A 218 -4.72 -1.40 10.60
N PHE A 219 -3.88 -0.45 10.16
CA PHE A 219 -2.48 -0.75 9.86
C PHE A 219 -1.67 -1.05 11.12
N PHE A 220 -1.91 -0.30 12.19
CA PHE A 220 -1.22 -0.50 13.46
C PHE A 220 -1.55 -1.85 14.09
N ASN A 221 -2.75 -2.37 13.86
CA ASN A 221 -3.21 -3.68 14.30
C ASN A 221 -2.91 -4.80 13.28
N GLY A 222 -1.92 -4.61 12.42
CA GLY A 222 -1.50 -5.64 11.45
C GLY A 222 -2.54 -5.98 10.38
N GLY A 223 -3.49 -5.07 10.13
CA GLY A 223 -4.59 -5.26 9.17
C GLY A 223 -5.83 -5.92 9.79
N ASN A 224 -5.97 -5.85 11.10
CA ASN A 224 -7.19 -6.26 11.79
C ASN A 224 -8.13 -5.05 11.95
N GLU A 225 -9.33 -5.14 11.40
CA GLU A 225 -10.36 -4.09 11.49
C GLU A 225 -11.01 -4.04 12.87
N VAL A 226 -11.13 -5.20 13.53
CA VAL A 226 -11.81 -5.31 14.81
C VAL A 226 -10.93 -4.73 15.91
N PRO A 227 -11.44 -3.79 16.75
CA PRO A 227 -10.71 -3.33 17.91
C PRO A 227 -10.40 -4.50 18.86
N PHE A 228 -9.23 -4.48 19.47
CA PHE A 228 -8.91 -5.42 20.53
C PHE A 228 -9.71 -5.12 21.80
N GLU A 229 -9.85 -6.10 22.68
CA GLU A 229 -10.46 -5.88 23.99
C GLU A 229 -9.66 -4.83 24.77
N GLY A 230 -10.32 -3.82 25.31
CA GLY A 230 -9.67 -2.68 25.99
C GLY A 230 -9.12 -1.60 25.03
N GLU A 231 -9.33 -1.73 23.71
CA GLU A 231 -8.98 -0.72 22.71
C GLU A 231 -10.17 0.19 22.41
N ASP A 232 -10.09 1.45 22.84
CA ASP A 232 -11.01 2.49 22.44
C ASP A 232 -10.46 3.27 21.23
N ARG A 233 -11.34 3.78 20.37
CA ARG A 233 -11.00 4.52 19.15
C ARG A 233 -11.74 5.85 19.10
N ILE A 234 -10.99 6.93 18.84
CA ILE A 234 -11.54 8.25 18.60
C ILE A 234 -11.17 8.72 17.19
N LEU A 235 -12.18 8.88 16.35
CA LEU A 235 -12.05 9.49 15.03
C LEU A 235 -12.48 10.95 15.12
N VAL A 236 -11.61 11.87 14.71
CA VAL A 236 -11.94 13.29 14.51
C VAL A 236 -12.08 13.52 13.00
N PRO A 237 -13.20 14.07 12.51
CA PRO A 237 -13.34 14.37 11.08
C PRO A 237 -12.28 15.36 10.60
N SER A 238 -11.61 15.07 9.49
CA SER A 238 -10.75 16.02 8.81
C SER A 238 -11.58 17.14 8.16
N PRO A 239 -11.05 18.36 8.00
CA PRO A 239 -11.79 19.46 7.40
C PRO A 239 -12.14 19.18 5.94
N ALA A 240 -13.36 19.56 5.53
CA ALA A 240 -13.87 19.35 4.18
C ALA A 240 -13.36 20.47 3.23
N VAL A 241 -12.06 20.48 2.95
CA VAL A 241 -11.38 21.40 2.02
C VAL A 241 -10.85 20.64 0.80
N ALA A 242 -10.65 21.36 -0.31
CA ALA A 242 -10.15 20.72 -1.54
C ALA A 242 -8.70 20.23 -1.38
N THR A 243 -7.86 21.02 -0.70
CA THR A 243 -6.47 20.71 -0.37
C THR A 243 -6.14 21.31 1.01
N TYR A 244 -5.25 20.67 1.76
CA TYR A 244 -5.00 21.02 3.16
C TYR A 244 -4.09 22.25 3.37
N ASP A 245 -3.50 22.81 2.32
CA ASP A 245 -2.88 24.14 2.35
C ASP A 245 -3.89 25.26 2.61
N LEU A 246 -5.17 25.04 2.30
CA LEU A 246 -6.25 25.97 2.59
C LEU A 246 -6.63 26.02 4.08
N GLN A 247 -6.33 24.97 4.83
CA GLN A 247 -6.55 24.85 6.27
C GLN A 247 -5.44 23.99 6.91
N PRO A 248 -4.21 24.53 7.06
CA PRO A 248 -3.05 23.75 7.53
C PRO A 248 -3.17 23.25 8.97
N GLU A 249 -3.99 23.87 9.80
CA GLU A 249 -4.30 23.42 11.15
C GLU A 249 -5.03 22.08 11.15
N MET A 250 -5.74 21.77 10.06
CA MET A 250 -6.57 20.58 9.93
C MET A 250 -7.45 20.39 11.18
N SER A 251 -7.52 19.19 11.73
CA SER A 251 -8.25 18.93 12.98
C SER A 251 -7.33 18.73 14.19
N ALA A 252 -6.05 19.08 14.07
CA ALA A 252 -5.09 18.89 15.16
C ALA A 252 -5.47 19.56 16.48
N PRO A 253 -6.07 20.78 16.52
CA PRO A 253 -6.53 21.37 17.78
C PRO A 253 -7.57 20.50 18.50
N GLU A 254 -8.59 19.99 17.80
CA GLU A 254 -9.61 19.11 18.40
C GLU A 254 -9.02 17.77 18.82
N VAL A 255 -8.14 17.17 18.00
CA VAL A 255 -7.41 15.96 18.35
C VAL A 255 -6.63 16.17 19.64
N THR A 256 -5.92 17.30 19.77
CA THR A 256 -5.16 17.65 20.98
C THR A 256 -6.06 17.76 22.20
N ASP A 257 -7.21 18.44 22.10
CA ASP A 257 -8.16 18.58 23.20
C ASP A 257 -8.59 17.20 23.72
N LYS A 258 -8.98 16.29 22.82
CA LYS A 258 -9.42 14.93 23.16
C LYS A 258 -8.29 14.10 23.78
N VAL A 259 -7.05 14.24 23.30
CA VAL A 259 -5.89 13.54 23.88
C VAL A 259 -5.59 14.04 25.29
N VAL A 260 -5.61 15.36 25.50
CA VAL A 260 -5.39 15.95 26.83
C VAL A 260 -6.47 15.48 27.81
N ASP A 261 -7.73 15.47 27.40
CA ASP A 261 -8.84 14.96 28.22
C ASP A 261 -8.65 13.47 28.52
N ALA A 262 -8.24 12.66 27.54
CA ALA A 262 -7.97 11.25 27.73
C ALA A 262 -6.83 11.00 28.73
N ILE A 263 -5.75 11.79 28.67
CA ILE A 263 -4.62 11.72 29.62
C ILE A 263 -5.12 12.01 31.05
N HIS A 264 -5.85 13.11 31.22
CA HIS A 264 -6.34 13.51 32.54
C HIS A 264 -7.43 12.58 33.10
N SER A 265 -8.13 11.84 32.22
CA SER A 265 -9.13 10.86 32.67
C SER A 265 -8.53 9.70 33.45
N GLY A 266 -7.25 9.39 33.21
CA GLY A 266 -6.58 8.22 33.81
C GLY A 266 -7.18 6.87 33.39
N GLN A 267 -7.96 6.84 32.31
CA GLN A 267 -8.63 5.62 31.83
C GLN A 267 -7.73 4.72 30.98
N TYR A 268 -6.66 5.26 30.42
CA TYR A 268 -5.81 4.57 29.45
C TYR A 268 -4.39 4.43 29.98
N ASP A 269 -3.86 3.22 29.81
CA ASP A 269 -2.45 2.91 30.10
C ASP A 269 -1.55 3.33 28.92
N MET A 270 -2.09 3.32 27.69
CA MET A 270 -1.36 3.69 26.49
C MET A 270 -2.26 4.43 25.49
N ILE A 271 -1.72 5.50 24.90
CA ILE A 271 -2.41 6.30 23.87
C ILE A 271 -1.53 6.35 22.63
N ILE A 272 -2.08 5.98 21.47
CA ILE A 272 -1.44 6.10 20.17
C ILE A 272 -2.16 7.20 19.38
N LEU A 273 -1.40 8.25 19.03
CA LEU A 273 -1.85 9.41 18.29
C LEU A 273 -1.05 9.56 17.00
N ASN A 274 -1.72 9.93 15.89
CA ASN A 274 -1.06 10.43 14.70
C ASN A 274 -1.64 11.80 14.31
N TYR A 275 -0.77 12.81 14.18
CA TYR A 275 -1.12 14.11 13.59
C TYR A 275 -0.91 14.07 12.08
N ALA A 276 -1.96 14.31 11.32
CA ALA A 276 -1.93 14.22 9.85
C ALA A 276 -1.25 15.40 9.18
N ASN A 277 -1.13 16.55 9.86
CA ASN A 277 -0.78 17.83 9.27
C ASN A 277 0.56 17.84 8.49
N PRO A 278 1.70 17.34 9.03
CA PRO A 278 2.97 17.43 8.33
C PRO A 278 2.96 16.71 7.00
N ASP A 279 2.31 15.54 6.95
CA ASP A 279 2.22 14.73 5.76
C ASP A 279 1.22 15.32 4.76
N MET A 280 -0.03 15.52 5.19
CA MET A 280 -1.11 15.92 4.29
C MET A 280 -0.89 17.33 3.70
N VAL A 281 -0.38 18.26 4.48
CA VAL A 281 -0.02 19.60 3.99
C VAL A 281 1.28 19.55 3.18
N GLY A 282 2.23 18.69 3.56
CA GLY A 282 3.47 18.47 2.83
C GLY A 282 3.21 18.05 1.37
N HIS A 283 2.22 17.18 1.14
CA HIS A 283 1.82 16.76 -0.19
C HIS A 283 1.33 17.88 -1.11
N THR A 284 0.93 19.03 -0.57
CA THR A 284 0.50 20.19 -1.38
C THR A 284 1.68 20.96 -2.00
N GLY A 285 2.88 20.82 -1.43
CA GLY A 285 4.07 21.54 -1.87
C GLY A 285 4.09 23.01 -1.45
N ASP A 286 3.09 23.51 -0.68
CA ASP A 286 3.09 24.88 -0.14
C ASP A 286 3.92 24.97 1.13
N PHE A 287 5.08 25.59 1.02
CA PHE A 287 6.03 25.74 2.14
C PHE A 287 5.44 26.54 3.31
N LYS A 288 4.65 27.59 3.04
CA LYS A 288 4.09 28.42 4.12
C LYS A 288 3.00 27.69 4.88
N ALA A 289 2.18 26.94 4.16
CA ALA A 289 1.17 26.06 4.76
C ALA A 289 1.83 24.96 5.60
N ALA A 290 2.90 24.33 5.09
CA ALA A 290 3.65 23.34 5.85
C ALA A 290 4.25 23.90 7.15
N VAL A 291 4.83 25.11 7.12
CA VAL A 291 5.31 25.78 8.35
C VAL A 291 4.18 25.98 9.35
N LYS A 292 2.99 26.42 8.88
CA LYS A 292 1.83 26.60 9.75
C LYS A 292 1.32 25.29 10.33
N ALA A 293 1.32 24.22 9.53
CA ALA A 293 0.97 22.88 9.96
C ALA A 293 1.88 22.39 11.10
N ILE A 294 3.20 22.52 10.92
CA ILE A 294 4.19 22.16 11.95
C ILE A 294 4.02 23.00 13.23
N GLN A 295 3.80 24.32 13.12
CA GLN A 295 3.54 25.18 14.28
C GLN A 295 2.29 24.74 15.06
N THR A 296 1.26 24.27 14.37
CA THR A 296 0.03 23.78 15.01
C THR A 296 0.30 22.47 15.76
N VAL A 297 1.04 21.55 15.15
CA VAL A 297 1.44 20.29 15.81
C VAL A 297 2.36 20.54 17.01
N ASP A 298 3.31 21.46 16.88
CA ASP A 298 4.22 21.86 17.97
C ASP A 298 3.44 22.39 19.20
N ALA A 299 2.47 23.29 18.96
CA ALA A 299 1.59 23.78 20.04
C ALA A 299 0.73 22.66 20.66
N GLY A 300 0.28 21.68 19.86
CA GLY A 300 -0.41 20.51 20.34
C GLY A 300 0.49 19.62 21.22
N LEU A 301 1.72 19.36 20.76
CA LEU A 301 2.71 18.59 21.51
C LEU A 301 3.11 19.24 22.83
N GLU A 302 3.23 20.57 22.89
CA GLU A 302 3.46 21.30 24.15
C GLU A 302 2.37 20.97 25.17
N ARG A 303 1.10 21.03 24.76
CA ARG A 303 -0.06 20.75 25.63
C ARG A 303 -0.07 19.29 26.10
N ILE A 304 0.19 18.33 25.18
CA ILE A 304 0.25 16.90 25.50
C ILE A 304 1.40 16.62 26.46
N ALA A 305 2.60 17.14 26.18
CA ALA A 305 3.77 16.97 27.05
C ALA A 305 3.50 17.48 28.46
N LYS A 306 2.85 18.64 28.58
CA LYS A 306 2.45 19.20 29.89
C LYS A 306 1.47 18.27 30.62
N ALA A 307 0.41 17.82 29.94
CA ALA A 307 -0.56 16.90 30.53
C ALA A 307 0.07 15.56 30.98
N ILE A 308 0.96 15.00 30.17
CA ILE A 308 1.70 13.77 30.52
C ILE A 308 2.58 13.97 31.76
N LEU A 309 3.28 15.10 31.87
CA LEU A 309 4.12 15.40 33.04
C LEU A 309 3.26 15.61 34.31
N GLU A 310 2.09 16.21 34.20
CA GLU A 310 1.15 16.42 35.30
C GLU A 310 0.64 15.09 35.90
N VAL A 311 0.45 14.06 35.07
CA VAL A 311 0.00 12.74 35.53
C VAL A 311 1.17 11.77 35.82
N GLY A 312 2.42 12.22 35.66
CA GLY A 312 3.61 11.39 35.89
C GLY A 312 3.86 10.35 34.80
N GLY A 313 3.25 10.52 33.62
CA GLY A 313 3.38 9.65 32.45
C GLY A 313 4.66 9.88 31.66
N GLN A 314 4.77 9.19 30.52
CA GLN A 314 5.87 9.27 29.57
C GLN A 314 5.32 9.48 28.17
N LEU A 315 6.02 10.29 27.33
CA LEU A 315 5.64 10.57 25.96
C LEU A 315 6.81 10.26 25.04
N LEU A 316 6.57 9.47 24.01
CA LEU A 316 7.50 9.20 22.92
C LEU A 316 6.97 9.88 21.65
N VAL A 317 7.77 10.79 21.07
CA VAL A 317 7.42 11.52 19.86
C VAL A 317 8.30 11.05 18.70
N THR A 318 7.69 10.67 17.59
CA THR A 318 8.39 10.27 16.37
C THR A 318 7.53 10.60 15.16
N ALA A 319 7.96 10.18 13.96
CA ALA A 319 7.16 10.18 12.74
C ALA A 319 7.23 8.80 12.07
N ASP A 320 6.21 8.47 11.29
CA ASP A 320 6.11 7.22 10.52
C ASP A 320 6.97 7.26 9.25
N HIS A 321 7.21 8.45 8.68
CA HIS A 321 8.08 8.70 7.52
C HIS A 321 8.40 10.20 7.42
N GLY A 322 9.31 10.57 6.53
CA GLY A 322 9.60 11.95 6.17
C GLY A 322 8.67 12.46 5.05
N ASN A 323 8.40 13.75 5.04
CA ASN A 323 7.69 14.49 4.01
C ASN A 323 8.00 16.00 4.13
N ALA A 324 7.44 16.67 5.15
CA ALA A 324 7.50 18.13 5.31
C ALA A 324 8.92 18.70 5.59
N GLU A 325 9.88 17.88 5.97
CA GLU A 325 11.27 18.31 6.13
C GLU A 325 11.96 18.61 4.79
N GLN A 326 11.38 18.16 3.67
CA GLN A 326 11.91 18.39 2.34
C GLN A 326 10.82 18.90 1.39
N MET A 327 10.53 20.19 1.43
CA MET A 327 9.49 20.84 0.61
C MET A 327 9.97 21.25 -0.78
N VAL A 328 11.26 21.15 -1.07
CA VAL A 328 11.86 21.52 -2.36
C VAL A 328 12.72 20.38 -2.88
N ASN A 329 12.54 20.01 -4.13
CA ASN A 329 13.45 19.11 -4.83
C ASN A 329 14.74 19.89 -5.17
N HIS A 330 15.85 19.48 -4.59
CA HIS A 330 17.13 20.19 -4.70
C HIS A 330 17.75 20.15 -6.10
N GLU A 331 17.37 19.17 -6.94
CA GLU A 331 17.87 19.06 -8.31
C GLU A 331 17.11 19.95 -9.28
N THR A 332 15.78 20.05 -9.10
CA THR A 332 14.91 20.75 -10.04
C THR A 332 14.48 22.14 -9.55
N GLY A 333 14.65 22.45 -8.26
CA GLY A 333 14.14 23.67 -7.62
C GLY A 333 12.62 23.74 -7.54
N LYS A 334 11.89 22.68 -7.88
CA LYS A 334 10.43 22.61 -7.84
C LYS A 334 9.95 22.13 -6.47
N PRO A 335 8.65 22.35 -6.11
CA PRO A 335 8.08 21.75 -4.93
C PRO A 335 8.28 20.22 -4.90
N HIS A 336 8.64 19.70 -3.75
CA HIS A 336 8.67 18.27 -3.45
C HIS A 336 7.41 17.91 -2.68
N THR A 337 6.66 16.93 -3.15
CA THR A 337 5.33 16.58 -2.62
C THR A 337 5.22 15.11 -2.22
N ALA A 338 6.31 14.35 -2.33
CA ALA A 338 6.34 12.92 -2.02
C ALA A 338 6.95 12.66 -0.63
N HIS A 339 6.73 11.46 -0.11
CA HIS A 339 7.46 11.00 1.07
C HIS A 339 8.97 10.95 0.81
N THR A 340 9.76 11.06 1.88
CA THR A 340 11.20 10.91 1.83
C THR A 340 11.66 9.68 2.63
N THR A 341 12.86 9.24 2.37
CA THR A 341 13.55 8.22 3.18
C THR A 341 14.48 8.83 4.23
N ASN A 342 14.34 10.12 4.50
CA ASN A 342 15.11 10.81 5.53
C ASN A 342 14.82 10.23 6.91
N VAL A 343 15.78 10.32 7.81
CA VAL A 343 15.60 9.92 9.19
C VAL A 343 14.56 10.83 9.89
N VAL A 344 13.78 10.23 10.77
CA VAL A 344 12.78 10.93 11.58
C VAL A 344 13.27 11.13 13.02
N PRO A 345 12.78 12.17 13.73
CA PRO A 345 13.16 12.39 15.12
C PRO A 345 12.59 11.30 16.05
N LEU A 346 13.28 11.08 17.19
CA LEU A 346 12.77 10.31 18.29
C LEU A 346 13.06 11.06 19.59
N ILE A 347 11.99 11.46 20.30
CA ILE A 347 12.09 12.29 21.50
C ILE A 347 11.35 11.61 22.64
N LEU A 348 12.00 11.46 23.79
CA LEU A 348 11.40 10.93 25.02
C LEU A 348 11.19 12.06 26.02
N VAL A 349 9.94 12.22 26.48
CA VAL A 349 9.55 13.18 27.52
C VAL A 349 9.01 12.43 28.72
N GLY A 350 9.42 12.81 29.93
CA GLY A 350 8.94 12.25 31.19
C GLY A 350 9.88 12.54 32.35
N ALA A 351 9.34 12.89 33.49
CA ALA A 351 10.14 13.27 34.68
C ALA A 351 11.07 12.14 35.17
N GLN A 352 10.66 10.89 34.98
CA GLN A 352 11.44 9.69 35.38
C GLN A 352 12.59 9.40 34.39
N ASN A 353 12.63 10.08 33.22
CA ASN A 353 13.55 9.79 32.11
C ASN A 353 14.67 10.83 31.96
N ILE A 354 14.84 11.77 32.89
CA ILE A 354 15.84 12.85 32.80
C ILE A 354 17.26 12.33 32.55
N HIS A 355 17.55 11.10 32.95
CA HIS A 355 18.87 10.48 32.75
C HIS A 355 18.89 9.37 31.70
N LYS A 356 17.72 9.02 31.09
CA LYS A 356 17.67 8.02 30.03
C LYS A 356 18.08 8.64 28.70
N GLN A 357 18.90 7.91 27.95
CA GLN A 357 19.27 8.26 26.60
C GLN A 357 18.63 7.29 25.60
N LEU A 358 18.41 7.76 24.38
CA LEU A 358 17.92 6.95 23.29
C LEU A 358 19.04 6.74 22.27
N LYS A 359 19.20 5.50 21.81
CA LYS A 359 20.02 5.21 20.63
C LYS A 359 19.20 5.38 19.36
N SER A 360 19.87 5.61 18.22
CA SER A 360 19.22 5.54 16.91
C SER A 360 18.78 4.12 16.57
N GLY A 361 17.70 3.98 15.82
CA GLY A 361 17.16 2.68 15.43
C GLY A 361 16.20 2.78 14.26
N LYS A 362 15.22 1.88 14.23
CA LYS A 362 14.23 1.73 13.18
C LYS A 362 12.82 1.90 13.74
N LEU A 363 11.82 2.09 12.88
CA LEU A 363 10.42 2.18 13.33
C LEU A 363 9.93 0.92 14.05
N CYS A 364 10.44 -0.26 13.70
CA CYS A 364 10.12 -1.51 14.41
C CYS A 364 10.60 -1.54 15.87
N ASP A 365 11.47 -0.62 16.27
CA ASP A 365 12.00 -0.53 17.64
C ASP A 365 11.11 0.32 18.56
N ILE A 366 10.12 1.03 18.00
CA ILE A 366 9.25 1.92 18.78
C ILE A 366 8.37 1.11 19.75
N ALA A 367 7.68 0.07 19.27
CA ALA A 367 6.85 -0.77 20.14
C ALA A 367 7.67 -1.45 21.27
N PRO A 368 8.82 -2.09 21.00
CA PRO A 368 9.72 -2.57 22.07
C PRO A 368 10.13 -1.50 23.06
N THR A 369 10.39 -0.27 22.58
CA THR A 369 10.76 0.85 23.46
C THR A 369 9.60 1.28 24.35
N MET A 370 8.38 1.31 23.81
CA MET A 370 7.17 1.61 24.59
C MET A 370 6.89 0.55 25.64
N LEU A 371 7.02 -0.74 25.30
CA LEU A 371 6.88 -1.83 26.26
C LEU A 371 7.92 -1.75 27.39
N ALA A 372 9.18 -1.47 27.05
CA ALA A 372 10.24 -1.29 28.04
C ALA A 372 9.99 -0.09 28.98
N LEU A 373 9.46 1.02 28.46
CA LEU A 373 9.05 2.18 29.25
C LEU A 373 7.88 1.86 30.20
N ALA A 374 6.97 0.99 29.76
CA ALA A 374 5.83 0.52 30.54
C ALA A 374 6.16 -0.68 31.46
N HIS A 375 7.40 -1.17 31.47
CA HIS A 375 7.83 -2.38 32.20
C HIS A 375 7.03 -3.64 31.80
N ILE A 376 6.69 -3.76 30.52
CA ILE A 376 6.01 -4.91 29.94
C ILE A 376 7.03 -5.71 29.12
N ASP A 377 7.02 -7.04 29.29
CA ASP A 377 7.93 -7.93 28.57
C ASP A 377 7.62 -7.92 27.06
N LYS A 378 8.68 -7.80 26.25
CA LYS A 378 8.59 -7.86 24.79
C LYS A 378 8.42 -9.31 24.34
N PRO A 379 7.42 -9.63 23.50
CA PRO A 379 7.29 -10.95 22.89
C PRO A 379 8.51 -11.33 22.03
N SER A 380 8.82 -12.61 21.96
CA SER A 380 10.00 -13.14 21.26
C SER A 380 9.94 -12.95 19.74
N ASP A 381 8.76 -12.94 19.16
CA ASP A 381 8.50 -12.74 17.72
C ASP A 381 8.47 -11.26 17.29
N MET A 382 8.46 -10.33 18.26
CA MET A 382 8.67 -8.90 17.98
C MET A 382 10.16 -8.65 17.71
N THR A 383 10.50 -8.42 16.43
CA THR A 383 11.90 -8.38 15.93
C THR A 383 12.68 -7.12 16.29
N GLY A 384 12.00 -6.01 16.60
CA GLY A 384 12.63 -4.79 17.07
C GLY A 384 13.20 -4.90 18.47
N GLU A 385 14.02 -3.94 18.87
CA GLU A 385 14.63 -3.86 20.21
C GLU A 385 14.40 -2.49 20.84
N SER A 386 14.39 -2.44 22.19
CA SER A 386 14.30 -1.17 22.89
C SER A 386 15.45 -0.23 22.53
N LEU A 387 15.12 1.03 22.29
CA LEU A 387 16.07 2.11 22.02
C LEU A 387 16.57 2.80 23.29
N LEU A 388 16.11 2.40 24.46
CA LEU A 388 16.61 2.91 25.74
C LEU A 388 18.05 2.45 25.95
N ILE A 389 18.90 3.39 26.42
CA ILE A 389 20.25 3.11 26.91
C ILE A 389 20.17 3.13 28.43
N ASP A 390 20.63 2.06 29.06
CA ASP A 390 20.71 1.93 30.53
C ASP A 390 21.74 2.90 31.14
#